data_58ef962bac948054e12cff53913ca696
#
_entry.id   58ef962bac948054e12cff53913ca696
#
_cell.length_a   1.000
_cell.length_b   1.000
_cell.length_c   1.000
_cell.angle_alpha   90.00
_cell.angle_beta   90.00
_cell.angle_gamma   90.00
#
_symmetry.space_group_name_H-M   'P 1'
#
loop_
_entity.id
_entity.type
_entity.pdbx_description
1 polymer ?
#
loop_
_entity_poly.entity_id
_entity_poly.type
_entity_poly.pdbx_seq_one_letter_code
_entity_poly.pdbx_strand_id
1 'polypeptide(L)'
;MDGAWPAVLAVGPVVVAVLGIALLRRRYVVVTVRGPSMEPGLREGDRVLVRRRRAAQLRTGDLVVFAEAPEPPVRPAGAAAPRITGPDRGAESGAGPGPTRPSVPDPIPGRARPSDGWLIKRAVAVAGDPVPHGAGPALATLDDEIVPPDRLVAIGDNAASSYDSRHYGYVTADRLLGVVLRRI
;
A
#
# COMPACT_ATOMS: atom_id res chain seq x y z
N MET A 1 -36.58 -39.29 33.17
CA MET A 1 -35.97 -37.91 33.08
C MET A 1 -34.66 -38.00 32.31
N ASP A 2 -34.66 -38.47 31.07
CA ASP A 2 -33.44 -38.94 30.37
C ASP A 2 -33.39 -38.48 28.90
N GLY A 3 -33.50 -37.20 28.59
CA GLY A 3 -33.58 -36.79 27.22
C GLY A 3 -32.69 -35.62 26.77
N ALA A 4 -31.98 -34.93 27.66
CA ALA A 4 -31.30 -33.70 27.29
C ALA A 4 -29.77 -33.84 27.01
N TRP A 5 -29.15 -34.93 27.45
CA TRP A 5 -27.69 -35.12 27.38
C TRP A 5 -27.11 -35.30 25.97
N PRO A 6 -27.76 -36.04 25.02
CA PRO A 6 -27.17 -36.19 23.71
C PRO A 6 -27.14 -34.90 22.90
N ALA A 7 -28.10 -33.99 23.09
CA ALA A 7 -28.13 -32.72 22.39
C ALA A 7 -27.00 -31.77 22.85
N VAL A 8 -26.65 -31.76 24.12
CA VAL A 8 -25.56 -30.93 24.67
C VAL A 8 -24.19 -31.41 24.15
N LEU A 9 -24.01 -32.74 24.03
CA LEU A 9 -22.77 -33.33 23.51
C LEU A 9 -22.54 -33.05 22.00
N ALA A 10 -23.62 -32.86 21.22
CA ALA A 10 -23.51 -32.57 19.80
C ALA A 10 -23.30 -31.08 19.51
N VAL A 11 -23.78 -30.17 20.34
CA VAL A 11 -23.66 -28.72 20.14
C VAL A 11 -22.24 -28.20 20.45
N GLY A 12 -21.58 -28.77 21.47
CA GLY A 12 -20.24 -28.35 21.90
C GLY A 12 -19.20 -28.33 20.75
N PRO A 13 -18.97 -29.46 20.02
CA PRO A 13 -17.99 -29.48 18.94
C PRO A 13 -18.35 -28.56 17.77
N VAL A 14 -19.63 -28.36 17.48
CA VAL A 14 -20.07 -27.44 16.41
C VAL A 14 -19.73 -25.99 16.78
N VAL A 15 -20.01 -25.59 18.02
CA VAL A 15 -19.68 -24.24 18.51
C VAL A 15 -18.16 -24.01 18.48
N VAL A 16 -17.36 -24.98 18.91
CA VAL A 16 -15.89 -24.89 18.86
C VAL A 16 -15.39 -24.79 17.43
N ALA A 17 -15.93 -25.57 16.50
CA ALA A 17 -15.57 -25.52 15.10
C ALA A 17 -15.92 -24.15 14.47
N VAL A 18 -17.11 -23.64 14.71
CA VAL A 18 -17.56 -22.32 14.21
C VAL A 18 -16.68 -21.20 14.78
N LEU A 19 -16.39 -21.25 16.08
CA LEU A 19 -15.52 -20.27 16.74
C LEU A 19 -14.08 -20.36 16.17
N GLY A 20 -13.56 -21.55 15.98
CA GLY A 20 -12.25 -21.81 15.36
C GLY A 20 -12.17 -21.24 13.96
N ILE A 21 -13.16 -21.50 13.11
CA ILE A 21 -13.25 -20.94 11.75
C ILE A 21 -13.35 -19.40 11.79
N ALA A 22 -14.15 -18.86 12.68
CA ALA A 22 -14.28 -17.41 12.85
C ALA A 22 -12.95 -16.76 13.26
N LEU A 23 -12.21 -17.37 14.17
CA LEU A 23 -10.88 -16.91 14.59
C LEU A 23 -9.86 -17.01 13.45
N LEU A 24 -9.88 -18.10 12.68
CA LEU A 24 -9.02 -18.26 11.50
C LEU A 24 -9.32 -17.18 10.45
N ARG A 25 -10.59 -16.94 10.13
CA ARG A 25 -11.01 -15.89 9.18
C ARG A 25 -10.64 -14.48 9.64
N ARG A 26 -10.59 -14.24 10.95
CA ARG A 26 -10.10 -12.96 11.50
C ARG A 26 -8.59 -12.79 11.33
N ARG A 27 -7.81 -13.88 11.30
CA ARG A 27 -6.34 -13.85 11.21
C ARG A 27 -5.80 -13.99 9.79
N TYR A 28 -6.55 -14.64 8.90
CA TYR A 28 -6.09 -14.98 7.56
C TYR A 28 -7.08 -14.50 6.50
N VAL A 29 -6.55 -14.08 5.36
CA VAL A 29 -7.31 -13.66 4.18
C VAL A 29 -6.63 -14.26 2.95
N VAL A 30 -7.40 -14.67 1.96
CA VAL A 30 -6.88 -15.05 0.65
C VAL A 30 -7.03 -13.87 -0.28
N VAL A 31 -5.94 -13.49 -0.95
CA VAL A 31 -5.90 -12.39 -1.92
C VAL A 31 -5.45 -12.96 -3.26
N THR A 32 -6.08 -12.53 -4.34
CA THR A 32 -5.65 -12.86 -5.71
C THR A 32 -4.71 -11.78 -6.22
N VAL A 33 -3.54 -12.20 -6.72
CA VAL A 33 -2.54 -11.32 -7.32
C VAL A 33 -3.07 -10.74 -8.62
N ARG A 34 -2.89 -9.44 -8.81
CA ARG A 34 -3.29 -8.73 -10.02
C ARG A 34 -2.14 -7.89 -10.54
N GLY A 35 -1.94 -7.97 -11.84
CA GLY A 35 -0.88 -7.26 -12.55
C GLY A 35 0.53 -7.83 -12.31
N PRO A 36 1.50 -7.39 -13.12
CA PRO A 36 2.83 -7.99 -13.20
C PRO A 36 3.84 -7.41 -12.19
N SER A 37 3.42 -6.54 -11.26
CA SER A 37 4.34 -5.77 -10.40
C SER A 37 5.22 -6.61 -9.46
N MET A 38 4.85 -7.88 -9.23
CA MET A 38 5.57 -8.82 -8.36
C MET A 38 6.20 -9.98 -9.13
N GLU A 39 6.23 -9.92 -10.45
CA GLU A 39 6.94 -10.91 -11.26
C GLU A 39 8.47 -10.80 -11.06
N PRO A 40 9.17 -11.93 -11.15
CA PRO A 40 8.71 -13.30 -11.44
C PRO A 40 8.17 -14.05 -10.22
N GLY A 41 8.27 -13.52 -9.01
CA GLY A 41 7.95 -14.19 -7.75
C GLY A 41 6.47 -14.55 -7.61
N LEU A 42 5.58 -13.60 -7.94
CA LEU A 42 4.13 -13.80 -8.00
C LEU A 42 3.63 -13.36 -9.37
N ARG A 43 2.73 -14.15 -9.95
CA ARG A 43 2.13 -13.89 -11.27
C ARG A 43 0.67 -13.50 -11.10
N GLU A 44 0.14 -12.83 -12.10
CA GLU A 44 -1.29 -12.54 -12.17
C GLU A 44 -2.12 -13.82 -12.09
N GLY A 45 -3.18 -13.80 -11.27
CA GLY A 45 -4.02 -14.96 -11.01
C GLY A 45 -3.57 -15.83 -9.84
N ASP A 46 -2.32 -15.71 -9.36
CA ASP A 46 -1.86 -16.44 -8.18
C ASP A 46 -2.73 -16.07 -6.97
N ARG A 47 -3.02 -17.06 -6.14
CA ARG A 47 -3.71 -16.85 -4.86
C ARG A 47 -2.71 -16.95 -3.73
N VAL A 48 -2.75 -15.98 -2.85
CA VAL A 48 -1.83 -15.91 -1.70
C VAL A 48 -2.60 -15.90 -0.38
N LEU A 49 -2.09 -16.64 0.58
CA LEU A 49 -2.58 -16.63 1.95
C LEU A 49 -1.89 -15.50 2.70
N VAL A 50 -2.67 -14.55 3.17
CA VAL A 50 -2.22 -13.36 3.90
C VAL A 50 -2.56 -13.51 5.38
N ARG A 51 -1.58 -13.29 6.25
CA ARG A 51 -1.79 -13.18 7.70
C ARG A 51 -1.88 -11.72 8.07
N ARG A 52 -2.97 -11.31 8.73
CA ARG A 52 -3.10 -9.95 9.26
C ARG A 52 -2.00 -9.66 10.27
N ARG A 53 -1.29 -8.56 10.06
CA ARG A 53 -0.19 -8.11 10.91
C ARG A 53 -0.27 -6.60 11.11
N ARG A 54 0.24 -6.12 12.24
CA ARG A 54 0.46 -4.69 12.48
C ARG A 54 1.83 -4.28 11.94
N ALA A 55 2.03 -3.02 11.62
CA ALA A 55 3.29 -2.52 11.07
C ALA A 55 4.52 -2.85 11.95
N ALA A 56 4.38 -2.74 13.28
CA ALA A 56 5.43 -3.09 14.23
C ALA A 56 5.88 -4.58 14.21
N GLN A 57 5.17 -5.44 13.46
CA GLN A 57 5.50 -6.86 13.32
C GLN A 57 6.10 -7.19 11.96
N LEU A 58 6.24 -6.20 11.09
CA LEU A 58 6.84 -6.37 9.77
C LEU A 58 8.36 -6.50 9.88
N ARG A 59 8.91 -7.16 8.87
CA ARG A 59 10.36 -7.28 8.68
C ARG A 59 10.70 -6.91 7.25
N THR A 60 11.86 -6.35 7.07
CA THR A 60 12.43 -6.14 5.73
C THR A 60 12.51 -7.46 4.99
N GLY A 61 12.04 -7.47 3.74
CA GLY A 61 11.87 -8.67 2.91
C GLY A 61 10.45 -9.25 2.90
N ASP A 62 9.58 -8.92 3.86
CA ASP A 62 8.19 -9.39 3.87
C ASP A 62 7.45 -8.95 2.60
N LEU A 63 6.63 -9.85 2.04
CA LEU A 63 5.63 -9.48 1.03
C LEU A 63 4.40 -8.93 1.73
N VAL A 64 4.19 -7.62 1.63
CA VAL A 64 3.10 -6.90 2.31
C VAL A 64 1.93 -6.67 1.38
N VAL A 65 0.73 -6.75 1.95
CA VAL A 65 -0.52 -6.43 1.28
C VAL A 65 -1.13 -5.21 1.96
N PHE A 66 -1.44 -4.18 1.18
CA PHE A 66 -1.99 -2.94 1.70
C PHE A 66 -3.00 -2.31 0.72
N ALA A 67 -3.89 -1.47 1.24
CA ALA A 67 -4.85 -0.76 0.42
C ALA A 67 -4.16 0.28 -0.47
N GLU A 68 -4.61 0.39 -1.72
CA GLU A 68 -4.19 1.49 -2.59
C GLU A 68 -4.56 2.84 -1.94
N ALA A 69 -3.68 3.85 -2.04
CA ALA A 69 -4.05 5.18 -1.60
C ALA A 69 -5.24 5.65 -2.46
N PRO A 70 -6.23 6.34 -1.86
CA PRO A 70 -7.13 7.15 -2.66
C PRO A 70 -6.25 8.10 -3.49
N GLU A 71 -6.44 8.13 -4.81
CA GLU A 71 -5.79 9.15 -5.63
C GLU A 71 -6.07 10.51 -4.99
N PRO A 72 -5.05 11.35 -4.73
CA PRO A 72 -5.35 12.73 -4.34
C PRO A 72 -6.29 13.29 -5.41
N PRO A 73 -7.35 14.03 -5.02
CA PRO A 73 -8.29 14.58 -5.98
C PRO A 73 -7.49 15.30 -7.06
N VAL A 74 -7.67 14.89 -8.32
CA VAL A 74 -7.07 15.55 -9.46
C VAL A 74 -7.49 17.01 -9.37
N ARG A 75 -6.58 17.89 -8.92
CA ARG A 75 -6.85 19.32 -9.01
C ARG A 75 -6.99 19.64 -10.48
N PRO A 76 -8.16 20.12 -10.93
CA PRO A 76 -8.30 20.53 -12.33
C PRO A 76 -7.20 21.55 -12.60
N ALA A 77 -6.44 21.33 -13.67
CA ALA A 77 -5.44 22.26 -14.15
C ALA A 77 -6.15 23.60 -14.43
N GLY A 78 -6.09 24.55 -13.47
CA GLY A 78 -6.82 25.82 -13.58
C GLY A 78 -7.38 26.37 -12.26
N ALA A 79 -7.33 25.64 -11.14
CA ALA A 79 -7.67 26.21 -9.86
C ALA A 79 -6.53 27.15 -9.43
N ALA A 80 -6.67 28.44 -9.77
CA ALA A 80 -5.76 29.51 -9.33
C ALA A 80 -5.65 29.47 -7.80
N ALA A 81 -4.42 29.48 -7.31
CA ALA A 81 -4.14 29.73 -5.90
C ALA A 81 -4.85 31.03 -5.46
N PRO A 82 -5.39 31.10 -4.23
CA PRO A 82 -5.97 32.35 -3.74
C PRO A 82 -4.91 33.44 -3.84
N ARG A 83 -5.21 34.49 -4.61
CA ARG A 83 -4.38 35.68 -4.69
C ARG A 83 -4.41 36.34 -3.31
N ILE A 84 -3.28 36.30 -2.64
CA ILE A 84 -3.03 37.18 -1.51
C ILE A 84 -2.91 38.58 -2.13
N THR A 85 -3.93 39.39 -1.97
CA THR A 85 -3.90 40.82 -2.31
C THR A 85 -3.01 41.52 -1.32
N GLY A 86 -1.76 41.74 -1.71
CA GLY A 86 -0.87 42.74 -1.08
C GLY A 86 -0.85 44.01 -1.95
N PRO A 87 -0.63 45.22 -1.37
CA PRO A 87 -0.83 46.46 -2.08
C PRO A 87 0.19 46.69 -3.20
N ASP A 88 -0.38 47.20 -4.28
CA ASP A 88 0.14 47.73 -5.50
C ASP A 88 1.55 48.35 -5.44
N ARG A 89 2.47 47.86 -6.29
CA ARG A 89 3.60 48.64 -6.81
C ARG A 89 3.92 48.20 -8.22
N GLY A 90 3.77 49.19 -9.10
CA GLY A 90 3.94 49.29 -10.53
C GLY A 90 4.94 48.42 -11.28
N ALA A 91 4.51 48.12 -12.47
CA ALA A 91 5.18 47.91 -13.75
C ALA A 91 6.69 47.57 -13.74
N GLU A 92 7.05 46.41 -14.36
CA GLU A 92 7.73 46.41 -15.65
C GLU A 92 7.81 44.99 -16.23
N SER A 93 7.67 44.97 -17.54
CA SER A 93 7.72 43.88 -18.48
C SER A 93 9.09 43.17 -18.50
N GLY A 94 9.10 41.85 -18.39
CA GLY A 94 10.26 40.98 -18.62
C GLY A 94 9.85 39.55 -18.68
N ALA A 95 9.48 39.11 -19.91
CA ALA A 95 9.18 37.71 -20.20
C ALA A 95 10.48 36.88 -20.21
N GLY A 96 10.79 36.23 -19.08
CA GLY A 96 11.77 35.15 -19.00
C GLY A 96 11.02 33.81 -18.90
N PRO A 97 11.50 32.71 -19.54
CA PRO A 97 10.89 31.42 -19.41
C PRO A 97 11.01 30.95 -17.94
N GLY A 98 9.86 30.86 -17.26
CA GLY A 98 9.79 30.34 -15.90
C GLY A 98 10.31 28.89 -15.83
N PRO A 99 10.81 28.45 -14.66
CA PRO A 99 11.32 27.10 -14.49
C PRO A 99 10.25 26.10 -14.84
N THR A 100 10.57 25.27 -15.84
CA THR A 100 9.75 24.15 -16.28
C THR A 100 9.56 23.21 -15.08
N ARG A 101 8.35 23.19 -14.50
CA ARG A 101 7.96 22.14 -13.55
C ARG A 101 8.17 20.79 -14.22
N PRO A 102 8.81 19.83 -13.56
CA PRO A 102 8.86 18.48 -14.08
C PRO A 102 7.42 18.00 -14.28
N SER A 103 7.06 17.72 -15.51
CA SER A 103 5.80 17.11 -15.87
C SER A 103 5.72 15.74 -15.20
N VAL A 104 4.70 15.55 -14.37
CA VAL A 104 4.33 14.21 -13.87
C VAL A 104 4.09 13.36 -15.13
N PRO A 105 4.78 12.22 -15.29
CA PRO A 105 4.56 11.35 -16.44
C PRO A 105 3.09 10.96 -16.49
N ASP A 106 2.51 10.99 -17.69
CA ASP A 106 1.14 10.52 -17.94
C ASP A 106 0.97 9.09 -17.41
N PRO A 107 -0.22 8.72 -16.88
CA PRO A 107 -0.50 7.38 -16.44
C PRO A 107 -0.22 6.38 -17.55
N ILE A 108 0.60 5.39 -17.28
CA ILE A 108 0.96 4.34 -18.25
C ILE A 108 -0.34 3.69 -18.77
N PRO A 109 -0.63 3.74 -20.09
CA PRO A 109 -1.83 3.09 -20.64
C PRO A 109 -1.78 1.58 -20.38
N GLY A 110 -2.84 1.02 -19.84
CA GLY A 110 -2.96 -0.42 -19.57
C GLY A 110 -2.92 -0.82 -18.10
N ARG A 111 -2.86 0.13 -17.17
CA ARG A 111 -2.92 -0.16 -15.74
C ARG A 111 -4.34 -0.58 -15.36
N ALA A 112 -4.58 -1.91 -15.29
CA ALA A 112 -5.79 -2.44 -14.68
C ALA A 112 -5.80 -2.00 -13.20
N ARG A 113 -6.81 -1.23 -12.80
CA ARG A 113 -7.10 -0.95 -11.38
C ARG A 113 -7.38 -2.29 -10.71
N PRO A 114 -6.73 -2.62 -9.58
CA PRO A 114 -7.12 -3.79 -8.81
C PRO A 114 -8.58 -3.58 -8.37
N SER A 115 -9.47 -4.46 -8.78
CA SER A 115 -10.91 -4.34 -8.46
C SER A 115 -11.21 -4.44 -6.96
N ASP A 116 -10.22 -4.84 -6.16
CA ASP A 116 -10.36 -5.00 -4.71
C ASP A 116 -9.52 -3.98 -3.91
N GLY A 117 -8.84 -3.04 -4.59
CA GLY A 117 -8.07 -1.97 -3.92
C GLY A 117 -6.85 -2.46 -3.12
N TRP A 118 -6.40 -3.72 -3.29
CA TRP A 118 -5.24 -4.26 -2.60
C TRP A 118 -4.01 -4.33 -3.50
N LEU A 119 -2.88 -3.83 -2.99
CA LEU A 119 -1.57 -3.90 -3.62
C LEU A 119 -0.69 -4.90 -2.87
N ILE A 120 0.13 -5.64 -3.62
CA ILE A 120 1.16 -6.51 -3.05
C ILE A 120 2.52 -5.95 -3.46
N LYS A 121 3.41 -5.73 -2.48
CA LYS A 121 4.76 -5.23 -2.68
C LYS A 121 5.70 -5.88 -1.67
N ARG A 122 7.00 -5.73 -1.88
CA ARG A 122 8.02 -6.15 -0.91
C ARG A 122 8.38 -4.99 0.01
N ALA A 123 8.33 -5.21 1.33
CA ALA A 123 8.86 -4.26 2.31
C ALA A 123 10.39 -4.23 2.18
N VAL A 124 10.96 -3.13 1.74
CA VAL A 124 12.42 -2.94 1.61
C VAL A 124 12.99 -2.20 2.80
N ALA A 125 12.17 -1.44 3.54
CA ALA A 125 12.50 -0.87 4.82
C ALA A 125 11.23 -0.73 5.67
N VAL A 126 11.34 -1.00 6.97
CA VAL A 126 10.26 -0.89 7.95
C VAL A 126 10.65 0.10 9.05
N ALA A 127 9.71 0.44 9.94
CA ALA A 127 9.98 1.36 11.05
C ALA A 127 11.28 1.02 11.80
N GLY A 128 12.19 1.97 11.90
CA GLY A 128 13.51 1.82 12.51
C GLY A 128 14.64 1.42 11.57
N ASP A 129 14.35 1.03 10.33
CA ASP A 129 15.39 0.77 9.32
C ASP A 129 15.85 2.07 8.66
N PRO A 130 17.06 2.12 8.08
CA PRO A 130 17.50 3.25 7.26
C PRO A 130 16.60 3.46 6.04
N VAL A 131 16.33 4.72 5.71
CA VAL A 131 15.57 5.06 4.49
C VAL A 131 16.42 4.79 3.26
N PRO A 132 15.96 4.00 2.28
CA PRO A 132 16.71 3.72 1.07
C PRO A 132 16.60 4.86 0.05
N HIS A 133 17.19 6.02 0.33
CA HIS A 133 17.12 7.23 -0.51
C HIS A 133 17.52 7.00 -1.97
N GLY A 134 18.48 6.12 -2.22
CA GLY A 134 18.93 5.78 -3.57
C GLY A 134 17.97 4.92 -4.38
N ALA A 135 16.88 4.41 -3.79
CA ALA A 135 15.99 3.47 -4.46
C ALA A 135 15.00 4.15 -5.44
N GLY A 136 14.77 5.46 -5.31
CA GLY A 136 13.87 6.17 -6.24
C GLY A 136 13.67 7.66 -5.91
N PRO A 137 13.13 8.43 -6.87
CA PRO A 137 13.06 9.89 -6.74
C PRO A 137 12.23 10.37 -5.55
N ALA A 138 11.10 9.74 -5.24
CA ALA A 138 10.29 10.16 -4.09
C ALA A 138 10.97 9.81 -2.75
N LEU A 139 11.79 8.77 -2.72
CA LEU A 139 12.56 8.41 -1.53
C LEU A 139 13.77 9.31 -1.32
N ALA A 140 14.37 9.82 -2.41
CA ALA A 140 15.48 10.76 -2.36
C ALA A 140 15.10 12.14 -1.78
N THR A 141 13.81 12.49 -1.78
CA THR A 141 13.29 13.76 -1.26
C THR A 141 12.81 13.69 0.19
N LEU A 142 12.90 12.53 0.83
CA LEU A 142 12.56 12.38 2.24
C LEU A 142 13.68 12.94 3.11
N ASP A 143 13.31 13.66 4.17
CA ASP A 143 14.27 14.25 5.13
C ASP A 143 14.67 13.25 6.23
N ASP A 144 13.90 12.15 6.38
CA ASP A 144 14.15 11.14 7.41
C ASP A 144 15.34 10.24 7.04
N GLU A 145 16.30 10.05 7.93
CA GLU A 145 17.37 9.05 7.77
C GLU A 145 16.89 7.64 8.13
N ILE A 146 15.93 7.56 9.05
CA ILE A 146 15.34 6.32 9.57
C ILE A 146 13.83 6.34 9.29
N VAL A 147 13.31 5.21 8.83
CA VAL A 147 11.86 5.07 8.57
C VAL A 147 11.07 5.33 9.86
N PRO A 148 10.17 6.33 9.86
CA PRO A 148 9.39 6.68 11.04
C PRO A 148 8.48 5.55 11.53
N PRO A 149 8.01 5.58 12.79
CA PRO A 149 6.97 4.68 13.29
C PRO A 149 5.74 4.69 12.37
N ASP A 150 5.09 3.53 12.25
CA ASP A 150 3.88 3.35 11.43
C ASP A 150 4.05 3.67 9.93
N ARG A 151 5.28 3.63 9.43
CA ARG A 151 5.60 3.78 8.01
C ARG A 151 6.43 2.61 7.52
N LEU A 152 6.40 2.38 6.21
CA LEU A 152 7.28 1.42 5.54
C LEU A 152 7.55 1.88 4.10
N VAL A 153 8.63 1.37 3.53
CA VAL A 153 8.96 1.50 2.11
C VAL A 153 8.67 0.17 1.45
N ALA A 154 7.76 0.17 0.48
CA ALA A 154 7.30 -1.03 -0.22
C ALA A 154 7.52 -0.89 -1.72
N ILE A 155 8.26 -1.84 -2.33
CA ILE A 155 8.68 -1.82 -3.73
C ILE A 155 8.22 -3.12 -4.41
N GLY A 156 7.79 -3.02 -5.66
CA GLY A 156 7.47 -4.19 -6.48
C GLY A 156 8.71 -4.85 -7.05
N ASP A 157 8.70 -6.18 -7.12
CA ASP A 157 9.84 -6.96 -7.64
C ASP A 157 10.08 -6.68 -9.13
N ASN A 158 9.02 -6.36 -9.91
CA ASN A 158 9.11 -5.93 -11.29
C ASN A 158 9.17 -4.41 -11.40
N ALA A 159 10.38 -3.86 -11.45
CA ALA A 159 10.59 -2.42 -11.47
C ALA A 159 9.91 -1.71 -12.66
N ALA A 160 9.89 -2.33 -13.84
CA ALA A 160 9.33 -1.74 -15.05
C ALA A 160 7.80 -1.62 -15.03
N SER A 161 7.12 -2.44 -14.19
CA SER A 161 5.66 -2.53 -14.14
C SER A 161 5.10 -2.21 -12.74
N SER A 162 5.88 -1.55 -11.89
CA SER A 162 5.46 -1.24 -10.52
C SER A 162 5.43 0.25 -10.27
N TYR A 163 4.28 0.73 -9.81
CA TYR A 163 4.13 2.04 -9.17
C TYR A 163 4.10 1.83 -7.66
N ASP A 164 5.11 2.32 -6.95
CA ASP A 164 5.38 1.98 -5.57
C ASP A 164 6.13 3.10 -4.84
N SER A 165 6.71 2.83 -3.68
CA SER A 165 7.39 3.83 -2.85
C SER A 165 8.47 4.65 -3.57
N ARG A 166 9.01 4.17 -4.67
CA ARG A 166 9.93 4.96 -5.53
C ARG A 166 9.26 6.21 -6.10
N HIS A 167 7.92 6.18 -6.23
CA HIS A 167 7.11 7.22 -6.88
C HIS A 167 6.31 8.07 -5.90
N TYR A 168 5.90 7.50 -4.74
CA TYR A 168 5.02 8.18 -3.79
C TYR A 168 5.55 8.23 -2.34
N GLY A 169 6.74 7.66 -2.07
CA GLY A 169 7.33 7.65 -0.73
C GLY A 169 6.75 6.56 0.17
N TYR A 170 6.47 6.88 1.43
CA TYR A 170 6.03 5.91 2.42
C TYR A 170 4.63 5.36 2.18
N VAL A 171 4.45 4.09 2.58
CA VAL A 171 3.15 3.48 2.85
C VAL A 171 2.87 3.59 4.34
N THR A 172 1.66 3.98 4.71
CA THR A 172 1.25 4.14 6.11
C THR A 172 0.63 2.85 6.67
N ALA A 173 0.79 2.64 7.97
CA ALA A 173 0.40 1.40 8.66
C ALA A 173 -1.10 1.13 8.66
N ASP A 174 -1.93 2.18 8.65
CA ASP A 174 -3.39 2.10 8.59
C ASP A 174 -3.90 1.43 7.31
N ARG A 175 -3.09 1.47 6.26
CA ARG A 175 -3.39 0.83 4.97
C ARG A 175 -2.99 -0.65 4.91
N LEU A 176 -2.23 -1.13 5.89
CA LEU A 176 -1.69 -2.49 5.90
C LEU A 176 -2.79 -3.52 6.21
N LEU A 177 -2.97 -4.50 5.33
CA LEU A 177 -3.77 -5.69 5.58
C LEU A 177 -2.97 -6.76 6.33
N GLY A 178 -1.73 -7.01 5.89
CA GLY A 178 -0.87 -8.03 6.47
C GLY A 178 0.27 -8.48 5.56
N VAL A 179 0.79 -9.67 5.86
CA VAL A 179 1.95 -10.28 5.19
C VAL A 179 1.54 -11.55 4.47
N VAL A 180 2.02 -11.75 3.25
CA VAL A 180 1.87 -13.00 2.49
C VAL A 180 2.68 -14.09 3.16
N LEU A 181 2.03 -15.21 3.49
CA LEU A 181 2.69 -16.38 4.05
C LEU A 181 3.16 -17.33 2.96
N ARG A 182 2.30 -17.59 1.98
CA ARG A 182 2.57 -18.52 0.88
C ARG A 182 1.57 -18.35 -0.25
N ARG A 183 1.94 -18.82 -1.43
CA ARG A 183 1.04 -19.06 -2.55
C ARG A 183 0.25 -20.35 -2.31
N ILE A 184 -1.03 -20.40 -2.73
CA ILE A 184 -1.95 -21.54 -2.59
C ILE A 184 -2.60 -21.87 -3.92
#